data_e1dddd88a93ab925e91edcc34dc3ae47
#
_entry.id   e1dddd88a93ab925e91edcc34dc3ae47
#
_cell.length_a   1.000
_cell.length_b   1.000
_cell.length_c   1.000
_cell.angle_alpha   90.00
_cell.angle_beta   90.00
_cell.angle_gamma   90.00
#
_symmetry.space_group_name_H-M   'P 1'
#
loop_
_entity.id
_entity.type
_entity.pdbx_description
1 polymer ?
#
loop_
_entity_poly.entity_id
_entity_poly.type
_entity_poly.pdbx_seq_one_letter_code
_entity_poly.pdbx_strand_id
1 'polypeptide(L)'
;MAAGAAVTLGGGLSACGSRGDVARAGTTDQWRQFQGATLNFISENTAPTAAIAANTKPFTDLTGINVNIVTLELTALVQRVALDLASGRAQYQVIYADPYQVLAPYQRGLVDLRTLEADPNLPRLPGGIGDFIPVQMDAAGRFVDPAAYYALPYDAPTMIWQYRQDLFAKYHDRMAHDLGFDPTPGGERTWEEYFRIAQWFNKNATSDVKYGTGHQARQHDSLMNDFSNVLWSYGGAYFDHGKEVGRLGARDPGPCRLDSEAAIAGAEFYNRLLSIADPASKTWDWDGVGAAFRAGRLAMCPNWHEFAASNEQVLPGKVGYAVLPKGPVATANMYGGTGVGISANTMPNERGAAWLFLVWATSPETQLANLKSKAGGGTPTRTSVYELPEVRAAEKRPSSMPNMLTAAAVRQAWTPERIGLRPKIPMWNECNTAIFTQLSTMLSGAETPANAMRSIKSRVDRIVARGWVA
;
A
#
# COMPACT_ATOMS: atom_id res chain seq x y z
N MET A 1 -44.92 -55.47 44.74
CA MET A 1 -44.22 -56.01 43.58
C MET A 1 -44.26 -54.94 42.48
N ALA A 2 -43.23 -54.25 42.28
CA ALA A 2 -42.84 -53.50 41.06
C ALA A 2 -41.51 -52.77 41.33
N ALA A 3 -40.48 -53.23 40.67
CA ALA A 3 -39.16 -52.65 40.77
C ALA A 3 -39.08 -51.36 39.99
N GLY A 4 -38.59 -50.28 40.63
CA GLY A 4 -38.26 -49.02 40.00
C GLY A 4 -36.75 -48.90 39.80
N ALA A 5 -36.31 -48.77 38.56
CA ALA A 5 -34.93 -48.50 38.20
C ALA A 5 -34.61 -47.01 38.33
N ALA A 6 -33.61 -46.69 39.12
CA ALA A 6 -33.07 -45.33 39.24
C ALA A 6 -32.02 -45.10 38.14
N VAL A 7 -32.25 -44.07 37.32
CA VAL A 7 -31.28 -43.55 36.38
C VAL A 7 -30.54 -42.36 37.01
N THR A 8 -29.25 -42.52 37.24
CA THR A 8 -28.38 -41.45 37.68
C THR A 8 -27.90 -40.62 36.48
N LEU A 9 -28.33 -39.37 36.37
CA LEU A 9 -27.81 -38.39 35.46
C LEU A 9 -26.56 -37.73 36.08
N GLY A 10 -25.40 -38.13 35.61
CA GLY A 10 -24.15 -37.43 35.90
C GLY A 10 -23.95 -36.29 34.90
N GLY A 11 -24.29 -35.07 35.33
CA GLY A 11 -24.01 -33.88 34.54
C GLY A 11 -22.62 -33.33 34.85
N GLY A 12 -21.62 -33.62 34.04
CA GLY A 12 -20.34 -32.94 34.07
C GLY A 12 -20.38 -31.66 33.27
N LEU A 13 -20.45 -30.53 33.92
CA LEU A 13 -20.22 -29.23 33.29
C LEU A 13 -18.72 -29.03 33.09
N SER A 14 -18.19 -29.41 31.91
CA SER A 14 -16.88 -28.94 31.45
C SER A 14 -17.06 -27.61 30.71
N ALA A 15 -16.86 -26.51 31.44
CA ALA A 15 -16.68 -25.21 30.83
C ALA A 15 -15.26 -25.13 30.22
N CYS A 16 -15.10 -25.64 29.00
CA CYS A 16 -13.95 -25.31 28.16
C CYS A 16 -14.26 -24.00 27.45
N GLY A 17 -13.62 -22.91 27.91
CA GLY A 17 -13.57 -21.66 27.18
C GLY A 17 -12.92 -21.89 25.82
N SER A 18 -13.71 -21.88 24.76
CA SER A 18 -13.21 -21.86 23.40
C SER A 18 -12.54 -20.50 23.15
N ARG A 19 -11.19 -20.47 23.30
CA ARG A 19 -10.41 -19.57 22.48
C ARG A 19 -10.77 -19.90 21.05
N GLY A 20 -11.30 -18.91 20.30
CA GLY A 20 -11.67 -19.12 18.91
C GLY A 20 -10.44 -19.56 18.10
N ASP A 21 -10.29 -20.85 17.93
CA ASP A 21 -9.43 -21.44 16.92
C ASP A 21 -10.04 -21.04 15.57
N VAL A 22 -9.50 -19.99 14.96
CA VAL A 22 -9.68 -19.78 13.53
C VAL A 22 -9.11 -21.02 12.88
N ALA A 23 -9.97 -21.84 12.28
CA ALA A 23 -9.62 -23.16 11.78
C ALA A 23 -8.43 -23.04 10.82
N ARG A 24 -7.27 -23.61 11.20
CA ARG A 24 -6.11 -23.69 10.32
C ARG A 24 -6.53 -24.39 9.04
N ALA A 25 -6.34 -23.69 7.91
CA ALA A 25 -6.65 -24.26 6.62
C ALA A 25 -5.65 -25.39 6.31
N GLY A 26 -6.05 -26.65 6.53
CA GLY A 26 -5.24 -27.82 6.21
C GLY A 26 -4.85 -28.69 7.42
N THR A 27 -4.46 -29.93 7.13
CA THR A 27 -4.00 -30.93 8.11
C THR A 27 -2.52 -30.70 8.47
N THR A 28 -2.06 -31.27 9.59
CA THR A 28 -0.64 -31.25 9.99
C THR A 28 0.27 -31.82 8.89
N ASP A 29 -0.16 -32.87 8.19
CA ASP A 29 0.63 -33.49 7.13
C ASP A 29 0.78 -32.56 5.92
N GLN A 30 -0.27 -31.84 5.55
CA GLN A 30 -0.20 -30.84 4.48
C GLN A 30 0.79 -29.71 4.80
N TRP A 31 0.88 -29.30 6.06
CA TRP A 31 1.81 -28.25 6.46
C TRP A 31 3.26 -28.73 6.59
N ARG A 32 3.50 -30.02 6.84
CA ARG A 32 4.85 -30.57 7.07
C ARG A 32 5.46 -31.31 5.89
N GLN A 33 4.74 -31.44 4.79
CA GLN A 33 5.18 -32.23 3.62
C GLN A 33 6.48 -31.72 2.97
N PHE A 34 6.85 -30.46 3.19
CA PHE A 34 8.09 -29.85 2.68
C PHE A 34 9.09 -29.52 3.78
N GLN A 35 9.02 -30.19 4.92
CA GLN A 35 9.93 -29.96 6.05
C GLN A 35 11.40 -30.08 5.61
N GLY A 36 12.24 -29.14 6.07
CA GLY A 36 13.66 -29.06 5.73
C GLY A 36 13.95 -28.22 4.47
N ALA A 37 12.93 -27.81 3.72
CA ALA A 37 13.12 -26.87 2.60
C ALA A 37 13.56 -25.49 3.10
N THR A 38 14.22 -24.76 2.21
CA THR A 38 14.57 -23.34 2.42
C THR A 38 14.00 -22.52 1.27
N LEU A 39 13.28 -21.46 1.61
CA LEU A 39 12.73 -20.50 0.65
C LEU A 39 13.51 -19.18 0.74
N ASN A 40 13.74 -18.59 -0.41
CA ASN A 40 14.23 -17.21 -0.51
C ASN A 40 13.05 -16.31 -0.92
N PHE A 41 12.71 -15.36 -0.06
CA PHE A 41 11.74 -14.30 -0.34
C PHE A 41 12.49 -13.00 -0.61
N ILE A 42 12.37 -12.46 -1.82
CA ILE A 42 12.87 -11.13 -2.16
C ILE A 42 11.75 -10.10 -1.95
N SER A 43 12.02 -9.08 -1.14
CA SER A 43 11.04 -8.07 -0.77
C SER A 43 11.64 -6.66 -0.75
N GLU A 44 10.77 -5.67 -0.78
CA GLU A 44 11.14 -4.28 -0.56
C GLU A 44 11.46 -4.05 0.93
N ASN A 45 12.42 -3.16 1.20
CA ASN A 45 12.75 -2.74 2.55
C ASN A 45 11.70 -1.76 3.11
N THR A 46 10.60 -2.32 3.60
CA THR A 46 9.44 -1.58 4.12
C THR A 46 9.05 -2.04 5.51
N ALA A 47 8.19 -1.26 6.18
CA ALA A 47 7.63 -1.61 7.48
C ALA A 47 6.88 -2.97 7.46
N PRO A 48 6.04 -3.29 6.44
CA PRO A 48 5.41 -4.62 6.32
C PRO A 48 6.42 -5.76 6.19
N THR A 49 7.48 -5.57 5.42
CA THR A 49 8.53 -6.59 5.28
C THR A 49 9.25 -6.81 6.60
N ALA A 50 9.56 -5.75 7.35
CA ALA A 50 10.14 -5.87 8.68
C ALA A 50 9.19 -6.59 9.66
N ALA A 51 7.89 -6.32 9.59
CA ALA A 51 6.88 -6.98 10.42
C ALA A 51 6.81 -8.48 10.13
N ILE A 52 6.74 -8.89 8.85
CA ILE A 52 6.67 -10.31 8.48
C ILE A 52 7.98 -11.04 8.85
N ALA A 53 9.14 -10.39 8.64
CA ALA A 53 10.44 -10.94 8.99
C ALA A 53 10.55 -11.22 10.51
N ALA A 54 10.04 -10.31 11.34
CA ALA A 54 10.01 -10.50 12.80
C ALA A 54 9.05 -11.61 13.24
N ASN A 55 8.11 -12.01 12.39
CA ASN A 55 7.06 -12.99 12.72
C ASN A 55 7.23 -14.35 12.00
N THR A 56 8.36 -14.64 11.32
CA THR A 56 8.55 -15.91 10.56
C THR A 56 8.66 -17.16 11.42
N LYS A 57 9.07 -17.04 12.68
CA LYS A 57 9.25 -18.21 13.57
C LYS A 57 8.00 -19.11 13.66
N PRO A 58 6.78 -18.63 13.82
CA PRO A 58 5.57 -19.47 13.81
C PRO A 58 5.40 -20.28 12.51
N PHE A 59 5.83 -19.76 11.37
CA PHE A 59 5.82 -20.50 10.11
C PHE A 59 6.82 -21.66 10.12
N THR A 60 8.06 -21.40 10.55
CA THR A 60 9.09 -22.44 10.66
C THR A 60 8.68 -23.52 11.69
N ASP A 61 8.12 -23.14 12.84
CA ASP A 61 7.63 -24.09 13.85
C ASP A 61 6.49 -24.98 13.31
N LEU A 62 5.60 -24.40 12.49
CA LEU A 62 4.48 -25.10 11.88
C LEU A 62 4.92 -26.09 10.80
N THR A 63 5.83 -25.65 9.92
CA THR A 63 6.13 -26.35 8.66
C THR A 63 7.46 -27.06 8.65
N GLY A 64 8.43 -26.62 9.46
CA GLY A 64 9.84 -27.02 9.36
C GLY A 64 10.56 -26.42 8.16
N ILE A 65 9.97 -25.42 7.46
CA ILE A 65 10.57 -24.71 6.34
C ILE A 65 11.30 -23.48 6.87
N ASN A 66 12.51 -23.23 6.37
CA ASN A 66 13.26 -22.00 6.63
C ASN A 66 12.93 -20.94 5.57
N VAL A 67 12.88 -19.67 5.97
CA VAL A 67 12.66 -18.56 5.05
C VAL A 67 13.79 -17.54 5.20
N ASN A 68 14.53 -17.30 4.12
CA ASN A 68 15.50 -16.23 4.00
C ASN A 68 14.80 -15.02 3.33
N ILE A 69 14.70 -13.90 4.03
CA ILE A 69 14.13 -12.67 3.47
C ILE A 69 15.27 -11.76 3.05
N VAL A 70 15.32 -11.46 1.74
CA VAL A 70 16.28 -10.54 1.14
C VAL A 70 15.57 -9.23 0.87
N THR A 71 16.00 -8.16 1.51
CA THR A 71 15.37 -6.83 1.39
C THR A 71 16.24 -5.90 0.55
N LEU A 72 15.62 -5.20 -0.39
CA LEU A 72 16.25 -4.21 -1.26
C LEU A 72 15.38 -2.94 -1.31
N GLU A 73 15.99 -1.85 -1.75
CA GLU A 73 15.25 -0.67 -2.18
C GLU A 73 14.47 -1.01 -3.46
N LEU A 74 13.29 -0.35 -3.68
CA LEU A 74 12.32 -0.74 -4.71
C LEU A 74 12.93 -0.86 -6.11
N THR A 75 13.74 0.10 -6.55
CA THR A 75 14.35 0.09 -7.89
C THR A 75 15.30 -1.10 -8.06
N ALA A 76 16.13 -1.37 -7.05
CA ALA A 76 17.05 -2.50 -7.03
C ALA A 76 16.29 -3.85 -6.97
N LEU A 77 15.21 -3.91 -6.22
CA LEU A 77 14.31 -5.06 -6.16
C LEU A 77 13.74 -5.39 -7.54
N VAL A 78 13.13 -4.40 -8.21
CA VAL A 78 12.52 -4.59 -9.53
C VAL A 78 13.54 -5.10 -10.54
N GLN A 79 14.75 -4.52 -10.58
CA GLN A 79 15.84 -4.98 -11.45
C GLN A 79 16.28 -6.41 -11.12
N ARG A 80 16.39 -6.74 -9.84
CA ARG A 80 16.81 -8.08 -9.41
C ARG A 80 15.78 -9.14 -9.76
N VAL A 81 14.49 -8.85 -9.55
CA VAL A 81 13.37 -9.73 -9.92
C VAL A 81 13.34 -9.93 -11.44
N ALA A 82 13.46 -8.87 -12.23
CA ALA A 82 13.49 -8.97 -13.69
C ALA A 82 14.61 -9.90 -14.18
N LEU A 83 15.82 -9.75 -13.63
CA LEU A 83 16.97 -10.59 -13.97
C LEU A 83 16.76 -12.04 -13.54
N ASP A 84 16.22 -12.29 -12.36
CA ASP A 84 15.97 -13.64 -11.86
C ASP A 84 14.92 -14.36 -12.71
N LEU A 85 13.81 -13.71 -13.03
CA LEU A 85 12.76 -14.27 -13.90
C LEU A 85 13.28 -14.57 -15.31
N ALA A 86 14.08 -13.66 -15.89
CA ALA A 86 14.69 -13.84 -17.22
C ALA A 86 15.74 -14.93 -17.25
N SER A 87 16.42 -15.22 -16.12
CA SER A 87 17.48 -16.22 -16.05
C SER A 87 16.99 -17.67 -16.17
N GLY A 88 15.68 -17.90 -16.00
CA GLY A 88 15.09 -19.24 -15.90
C GLY A 88 15.47 -19.99 -14.61
N ARG A 89 16.15 -19.33 -13.67
CA ARG A 89 16.53 -19.88 -12.36
C ARG A 89 15.67 -19.24 -11.29
N ALA A 90 15.10 -20.02 -10.38
CA ALA A 90 14.36 -19.48 -9.25
C ALA A 90 15.32 -19.24 -8.08
N GLN A 91 16.17 -18.21 -8.15
CA GLN A 91 16.96 -17.79 -7.00
C GLN A 91 16.02 -17.37 -5.86
N TYR A 92 14.88 -16.78 -6.21
CA TYR A 92 13.82 -16.36 -5.29
C TYR A 92 12.53 -17.11 -5.64
N GLN A 93 12.09 -17.99 -4.74
CA GLN A 93 10.84 -18.73 -4.89
C GLN A 93 9.63 -17.82 -4.63
N VAL A 94 9.75 -16.94 -3.64
CA VAL A 94 8.71 -15.96 -3.26
C VAL A 94 9.15 -14.56 -3.66
N ILE A 95 8.25 -13.84 -4.32
CA ILE A 95 8.53 -12.53 -4.92
C ILE A 95 7.54 -11.50 -4.38
N TYR A 96 8.07 -10.36 -3.91
CA TYR A 96 7.30 -9.14 -3.72
C TYR A 96 6.78 -8.67 -5.07
N ALA A 97 5.50 -8.84 -5.29
CA ALA A 97 4.85 -8.61 -6.56
C ALA A 97 4.17 -7.24 -6.58
N ASP A 98 4.98 -6.14 -6.62
CA ASP A 98 4.41 -4.82 -6.87
C ASP A 98 3.53 -4.89 -8.13
N PRO A 99 2.26 -4.47 -8.07
CA PRO A 99 1.30 -4.65 -9.15
C PRO A 99 1.74 -4.00 -10.47
N TYR A 100 2.42 -2.89 -10.37
CA TYR A 100 2.74 -2.00 -11.48
C TYR A 100 4.13 -2.24 -12.05
N GLN A 101 5.11 -2.52 -11.16
CA GLN A 101 6.51 -2.64 -11.52
C GLN A 101 7.00 -4.09 -11.66
N VAL A 102 6.27 -5.06 -11.07
CA VAL A 102 6.61 -6.49 -11.11
C VAL A 102 5.49 -7.32 -11.74
N LEU A 103 4.26 -7.28 -11.18
CA LEU A 103 3.19 -8.16 -11.64
C LEU A 103 2.83 -7.88 -13.11
N ALA A 104 2.51 -6.65 -13.47
CA ALA A 104 2.08 -6.34 -14.84
C ALA A 104 3.19 -6.56 -15.89
N PRO A 105 4.45 -6.11 -15.68
CA PRO A 105 5.55 -6.36 -16.62
C PRO A 105 5.92 -7.84 -16.77
N TYR A 106 5.91 -8.59 -15.67
CA TYR A 106 6.47 -9.94 -15.63
C TYR A 106 5.44 -11.01 -15.26
N GLN A 107 4.16 -10.79 -15.52
CA GLN A 107 3.07 -11.72 -15.17
C GLN A 107 3.30 -13.15 -15.66
N ARG A 108 3.91 -13.34 -16.85
CA ARG A 108 4.24 -14.68 -17.38
C ARG A 108 5.31 -15.41 -16.56
N GLY A 109 6.12 -14.69 -15.82
CA GLY A 109 7.13 -15.22 -14.90
C GLY A 109 6.58 -15.58 -13.52
N LEU A 110 5.28 -15.40 -13.27
CA LEU A 110 4.62 -15.72 -12.00
C LEU A 110 3.66 -16.92 -12.19
N VAL A 111 3.53 -17.72 -11.15
CA VAL A 111 2.60 -18.86 -11.12
C VAL A 111 1.15 -18.35 -11.07
N ASP A 112 0.27 -18.94 -11.86
CA ASP A 112 -1.19 -18.82 -11.63
C ASP A 112 -1.55 -19.60 -10.35
N LEU A 113 -1.80 -18.87 -9.29
CA LEU A 113 -1.99 -19.42 -7.95
C LEU A 113 -3.27 -20.26 -7.82
N ARG A 114 -4.22 -20.16 -8.76
CA ARG A 114 -5.41 -21.05 -8.81
C ARG A 114 -5.02 -22.52 -8.90
N THR A 115 -3.89 -22.82 -9.56
CA THR A 115 -3.40 -24.20 -9.70
C THR A 115 -2.99 -24.81 -8.37
N LEU A 116 -2.45 -23.99 -7.46
CA LEU A 116 -2.03 -24.39 -6.12
C LEU A 116 -3.22 -24.41 -5.15
N GLU A 117 -4.11 -23.42 -5.25
CA GLU A 117 -5.36 -23.39 -4.46
C GLU A 117 -6.26 -24.60 -4.76
N ALA A 118 -6.24 -25.11 -5.99
CA ALA A 118 -7.04 -26.29 -6.40
C ALA A 118 -6.41 -27.62 -6.01
N ASP A 119 -5.11 -27.67 -5.65
CA ASP A 119 -4.41 -28.91 -5.30
C ASP A 119 -4.93 -29.45 -3.93
N PRO A 120 -5.54 -30.65 -3.90
CA PRO A 120 -6.08 -31.23 -2.66
C PRO A 120 -4.99 -31.60 -1.64
N ASN A 121 -3.72 -31.70 -2.06
CA ASN A 121 -2.59 -32.00 -1.19
C ASN A 121 -2.05 -30.77 -0.48
N LEU A 122 -2.47 -29.56 -0.87
CA LEU A 122 -2.01 -28.30 -0.30
C LEU A 122 -3.11 -27.68 0.59
N PRO A 123 -2.71 -26.94 1.65
CA PRO A 123 -3.69 -26.20 2.45
C PRO A 123 -4.33 -25.09 1.60
N ARG A 124 -5.62 -24.89 1.79
CA ARG A 124 -6.38 -23.84 1.15
C ARG A 124 -6.20 -22.50 1.87
N LEU A 125 -6.53 -21.42 1.18
CA LEU A 125 -6.58 -20.10 1.80
C LEU A 125 -7.65 -20.03 2.89
N PRO A 126 -7.34 -19.62 4.12
CA PRO A 126 -8.34 -19.37 5.16
C PRO A 126 -9.38 -18.37 4.65
N GLY A 127 -10.67 -18.68 4.77
CA GLY A 127 -11.75 -17.84 4.23
C GLY A 127 -11.79 -17.70 2.71
N GLY A 128 -10.87 -18.37 1.99
CA GLY A 128 -10.76 -18.31 0.53
C GLY A 128 -10.36 -16.94 -0.01
N ILE A 129 -10.45 -16.82 -1.35
CA ILE A 129 -10.12 -15.56 -2.05
C ILE A 129 -11.13 -14.43 -1.75
N GLY A 130 -12.36 -14.79 -1.37
CA GLY A 130 -13.43 -13.84 -1.06
C GLY A 130 -13.26 -13.08 0.26
N ASP A 131 -12.35 -13.52 1.14
CA ASP A 131 -12.02 -12.81 2.37
C ASP A 131 -11.08 -11.63 2.13
N PHE A 132 -10.34 -11.61 1.02
CA PHE A 132 -9.56 -10.43 0.65
C PHE A 132 -10.48 -9.26 0.26
N ILE A 133 -10.09 -8.04 0.64
CA ILE A 133 -10.78 -6.82 0.25
C ILE A 133 -10.80 -6.75 -1.28
N PRO A 134 -11.98 -6.67 -1.94
CA PRO A 134 -12.08 -6.88 -3.39
C PRO A 134 -11.19 -5.97 -4.24
N VAL A 135 -11.15 -4.66 -3.93
CA VAL A 135 -10.32 -3.70 -4.68
C VAL A 135 -8.83 -4.01 -4.53
N GLN A 136 -8.40 -4.52 -3.38
CA GLN A 136 -7.00 -4.91 -3.15
C GLN A 136 -6.66 -6.20 -3.89
N MET A 137 -7.57 -7.17 -3.90
CA MET A 137 -7.37 -8.40 -4.68
C MET A 137 -7.28 -8.12 -6.18
N ASP A 138 -8.13 -7.24 -6.70
CA ASP A 138 -8.06 -6.82 -8.10
C ASP A 138 -6.76 -6.08 -8.40
N ALA A 139 -6.39 -5.10 -7.58
CA ALA A 139 -5.20 -4.29 -7.81
C ALA A 139 -3.90 -5.09 -7.63
N ALA A 140 -3.74 -5.84 -6.53
CA ALA A 140 -2.47 -6.45 -6.15
C ALA A 140 -2.33 -7.93 -6.57
N GLY A 141 -3.44 -8.63 -6.86
CA GLY A 141 -3.38 -10.07 -7.16
C GLY A 141 -3.62 -10.44 -8.61
N ARG A 142 -4.42 -9.67 -9.35
CA ARG A 142 -4.90 -10.00 -10.68
C ARG A 142 -4.22 -9.17 -11.77
N PHE A 143 -4.25 -9.68 -13.01
CA PHE A 143 -3.81 -8.91 -14.17
C PHE A 143 -4.60 -9.31 -15.41
N VAL A 144 -5.38 -8.38 -15.98
CA VAL A 144 -6.22 -8.49 -17.18
C VAL A 144 -7.38 -9.49 -17.02
N ASP A 145 -7.08 -10.74 -16.67
CA ASP A 145 -8.11 -11.77 -16.43
C ASP A 145 -8.64 -11.66 -14.99
N PRO A 146 -9.92 -11.32 -14.77
CA PRO A 146 -10.47 -11.20 -13.43
C PRO A 146 -10.62 -12.55 -12.70
N ALA A 147 -10.52 -13.67 -13.40
CA ALA A 147 -10.57 -14.98 -12.79
C ALA A 147 -9.20 -15.47 -12.32
N ALA A 148 -8.10 -15.04 -12.97
CA ALA A 148 -6.75 -15.47 -12.65
C ALA A 148 -6.12 -14.55 -11.57
N TYR A 149 -5.28 -15.13 -10.72
CA TYR A 149 -4.48 -14.36 -9.78
C TYR A 149 -3.07 -14.94 -9.63
N TYR A 150 -2.11 -14.04 -9.61
CA TYR A 150 -0.67 -14.34 -9.66
C TYR A 150 0.05 -13.94 -8.38
N ALA A 151 -0.64 -13.19 -7.53
CA ALA A 151 -0.18 -12.80 -6.20
C ALA A 151 -1.35 -12.75 -5.22
N LEU A 152 -1.06 -12.85 -3.92
CA LEU A 152 -2.00 -12.62 -2.84
C LEU A 152 -1.68 -11.29 -2.18
N PRO A 153 -2.66 -10.38 -2.02
CA PRO A 153 -2.44 -9.12 -1.32
C PRO A 153 -1.96 -9.38 0.11
N TYR A 154 -0.84 -8.78 0.50
CA TYR A 154 -0.31 -8.96 1.86
C TYR A 154 -0.13 -7.66 2.62
N ASP A 155 -0.16 -6.55 1.91
CA ASP A 155 -0.10 -5.22 2.47
C ASP A 155 -0.80 -4.19 1.57
N ALA A 156 -1.25 -3.08 2.17
CA ALA A 156 -2.07 -2.09 1.47
C ALA A 156 -1.71 -0.64 1.83
N PRO A 157 -0.43 -0.20 1.67
CA PRO A 157 -0.05 1.18 1.93
C PRO A 157 -0.93 2.16 1.14
N THR A 158 -1.28 3.26 1.77
CA THR A 158 -2.15 4.27 1.16
C THR A 158 -1.68 5.66 1.56
N MET A 159 -1.57 6.57 0.60
CA MET A 159 -1.22 7.95 0.90
C MET A 159 -2.42 8.67 1.50
N ILE A 160 -2.16 9.30 2.65
CA ILE A 160 -3.14 10.08 3.41
C ILE A 160 -2.51 11.39 3.89
N TRP A 161 -3.32 12.29 4.38
CA TRP A 161 -2.90 13.52 5.01
C TRP A 161 -2.46 13.25 6.44
N GLN A 162 -1.15 13.46 6.72
CA GLN A 162 -0.58 13.43 8.06
C GLN A 162 -0.35 14.86 8.54
N TYR A 163 -0.76 15.17 9.77
CA TYR A 163 -0.66 16.53 10.29
C TYR A 163 -0.38 16.55 11.80
N ARG A 164 0.25 17.63 12.25
CA ARG A 164 0.51 17.91 13.67
C ARG A 164 -0.79 18.35 14.34
N GLN A 165 -1.59 17.37 14.83
CA GLN A 165 -2.88 17.66 15.47
C GLN A 165 -2.75 18.57 16.69
N ASP A 166 -1.63 18.50 17.42
CA ASP A 166 -1.33 19.40 18.53
C ASP A 166 -1.20 20.87 18.08
N LEU A 167 -0.57 21.11 16.93
CA LEU A 167 -0.43 22.47 16.38
C LEU A 167 -1.72 22.95 15.73
N PHE A 168 -2.46 22.06 15.06
CA PHE A 168 -3.78 22.39 14.55
C PHE A 168 -4.74 22.77 15.71
N ALA A 169 -4.73 22.03 16.82
CA ALA A 169 -5.50 22.38 18.00
C ALA A 169 -5.03 23.72 18.64
N LYS A 170 -3.71 23.90 18.77
CA LYS A 170 -3.13 25.15 19.33
C LYS A 170 -3.54 26.39 18.57
N TYR A 171 -3.63 26.31 17.26
CA TYR A 171 -3.84 27.46 16.38
C TYR A 171 -5.22 27.51 15.74
N HIS A 172 -6.14 26.59 16.09
CA HIS A 172 -7.43 26.38 15.43
C HIS A 172 -8.22 27.68 15.24
N ASP A 173 -8.54 28.36 16.32
CA ASP A 173 -9.41 29.54 16.29
C ASP A 173 -8.77 30.71 15.51
N ARG A 174 -7.46 30.87 15.66
CA ARG A 174 -6.72 31.89 14.91
C ARG A 174 -6.66 31.57 13.42
N MET A 175 -6.42 30.29 13.06
CA MET A 175 -6.46 29.86 11.66
C MET A 175 -7.87 30.04 11.07
N ALA A 176 -8.90 29.62 11.79
CA ALA A 176 -10.28 29.75 11.33
C ALA A 176 -10.66 31.23 11.08
N HIS A 177 -10.27 32.12 12.00
CA HIS A 177 -10.45 33.57 11.83
C HIS A 177 -9.68 34.12 10.62
N ASP A 178 -8.38 33.81 10.50
CA ASP A 178 -7.52 34.38 9.47
C ASP A 178 -7.83 33.82 8.07
N LEU A 179 -8.25 32.57 7.98
CA LEU A 179 -8.53 31.86 6.72
C LEU A 179 -9.98 31.98 6.28
N GLY A 180 -10.92 32.22 7.22
CA GLY A 180 -12.34 32.30 6.93
C GLY A 180 -13.04 30.95 6.71
N PHE A 181 -12.42 29.86 7.17
CA PHE A 181 -12.98 28.50 7.15
C PHE A 181 -12.38 27.66 8.28
N ASP A 182 -13.06 26.55 8.64
CA ASP A 182 -12.57 25.57 9.61
C ASP A 182 -11.32 24.85 9.06
N PRO A 183 -10.13 24.99 9.67
CA PRO A 183 -8.90 24.42 9.17
C PRO A 183 -8.74 22.92 9.48
N THR A 184 -9.69 22.29 10.16
CA THR A 184 -9.61 20.88 10.57
C THR A 184 -9.38 19.98 9.36
N PRO A 185 -8.29 19.18 9.32
CA PRO A 185 -8.01 18.27 8.22
C PRO A 185 -9.10 17.19 8.07
N GLY A 186 -9.50 16.92 6.83
CA GLY A 186 -10.55 15.94 6.53
C GLY A 186 -10.96 15.98 5.06
N GLY A 187 -11.81 15.03 4.66
CA GLY A 187 -12.24 14.86 3.27
C GLY A 187 -13.06 16.00 2.69
N GLU A 188 -13.52 16.93 3.52
CA GLU A 188 -14.23 18.13 3.07
C GLU A 188 -13.27 19.27 2.69
N ARG A 189 -11.99 19.18 3.11
CA ARG A 189 -11.00 20.20 2.76
C ARG A 189 -10.56 20.05 1.30
N THR A 190 -10.36 21.19 0.63
CA THR A 190 -9.85 21.24 -0.74
C THR A 190 -8.33 21.38 -0.77
N TRP A 191 -7.71 21.02 -1.89
CA TRP A 191 -6.28 21.29 -2.10
C TRP A 191 -5.94 22.78 -2.03
N GLU A 192 -6.86 23.66 -2.38
CA GLU A 192 -6.68 25.11 -2.24
C GLU A 192 -6.68 25.53 -0.75
N GLU A 193 -7.56 24.95 0.06
CA GLU A 193 -7.56 25.17 1.52
C GLU A 193 -6.30 24.58 2.16
N TYR A 194 -5.85 23.39 1.73
CA TYR A 194 -4.56 22.82 2.14
C TYR A 194 -3.40 23.77 1.87
N PHE A 195 -3.33 24.33 0.66
CA PHE A 195 -2.34 25.32 0.26
C PHE A 195 -2.38 26.54 1.18
N ARG A 196 -3.56 27.10 1.45
CA ARG A 196 -3.73 28.26 2.34
C ARG A 196 -3.34 27.96 3.78
N ILE A 197 -3.64 26.77 4.28
CA ILE A 197 -3.21 26.29 5.61
C ILE A 197 -1.69 26.21 5.66
N ALA A 198 -1.03 25.64 4.64
CA ALA A 198 0.42 25.57 4.58
C ALA A 198 1.07 26.97 4.58
N GLN A 199 0.53 27.90 3.79
CA GLN A 199 0.99 29.29 3.80
C GLN A 199 0.81 29.96 5.16
N TRP A 200 -0.31 29.69 5.84
CA TRP A 200 -0.56 30.23 7.16
C TRP A 200 0.49 29.77 8.17
N PHE A 201 0.84 28.49 8.19
CA PHE A 201 1.91 27.95 9.04
C PHE A 201 3.26 28.57 8.70
N ASN A 202 3.61 28.69 7.41
CA ASN A 202 4.85 29.35 6.96
C ASN A 202 4.99 30.76 7.50
N LYS A 203 3.88 31.48 7.68
CA LYS A 203 3.89 32.88 8.13
C LYS A 203 3.75 33.03 9.64
N ASN A 204 2.92 32.21 10.28
CA ASN A 204 2.40 32.49 11.63
C ASN A 204 2.89 31.53 12.72
N ALA A 205 3.52 30.39 12.38
CA ALA A 205 3.90 29.36 13.33
C ALA A 205 5.39 28.95 13.23
N THR A 206 6.25 29.89 12.84
CA THR A 206 7.68 29.65 12.58
C THR A 206 8.48 29.25 13.81
N SER A 207 7.96 29.48 15.02
CA SER A 207 8.54 29.00 16.27
C SER A 207 8.30 27.51 16.52
N ASP A 208 7.26 26.92 15.91
CA ASP A 208 6.85 25.53 16.15
C ASP A 208 7.24 24.61 14.99
N VAL A 209 7.17 25.11 13.74
CA VAL A 209 7.55 24.38 12.53
C VAL A 209 8.27 25.28 11.56
N LYS A 210 9.16 24.69 10.76
CA LYS A 210 9.91 25.45 9.75
C LYS A 210 9.08 25.70 8.49
N TYR A 211 8.24 24.75 8.11
CA TYR A 211 7.38 24.83 6.94
C TYR A 211 5.99 24.23 7.22
N GLY A 212 4.99 24.78 6.56
CA GLY A 212 3.62 24.27 6.63
C GLY A 212 3.46 22.90 6.01
N THR A 213 4.18 22.63 4.91
CA THR A 213 4.10 21.33 4.22
C THR A 213 5.44 20.91 3.61
N GLY A 214 5.54 19.60 3.34
CA GLY A 214 6.60 18.98 2.56
C GLY A 214 6.02 17.85 1.70
N HIS A 215 6.69 17.55 0.60
CA HIS A 215 6.22 16.65 -0.45
C HIS A 215 7.32 15.70 -0.93
N GLN A 216 6.92 14.59 -1.57
CA GLN A 216 7.84 13.61 -2.17
C GLN A 216 8.22 14.08 -3.59
N ALA A 217 9.16 15.00 -3.70
CA ALA A 217 9.47 15.66 -4.98
C ALA A 217 10.89 15.39 -5.53
N ARG A 218 11.59 14.38 -4.97
CA ARG A 218 12.82 13.84 -5.56
C ARG A 218 12.53 13.23 -6.92
N GLN A 219 13.45 13.33 -7.89
CA GLN A 219 13.34 12.62 -9.17
C GLN A 219 13.40 11.09 -8.96
N HIS A 220 12.28 10.51 -8.61
CA HIS A 220 12.08 9.15 -8.18
C HIS A 220 10.61 8.75 -8.36
N ASP A 221 10.26 7.47 -8.27
CA ASP A 221 8.88 6.96 -8.28
C ASP A 221 7.96 7.73 -7.31
N SER A 222 8.48 8.12 -6.16
CA SER A 222 7.73 8.87 -5.15
C SER A 222 7.16 10.20 -5.64
N LEU A 223 7.83 10.88 -6.57
CA LEU A 223 7.33 12.13 -7.16
C LEU A 223 6.07 11.87 -7.98
N MET A 224 6.04 10.80 -8.77
CA MET A 224 4.84 10.40 -9.51
C MET A 224 3.71 10.04 -8.55
N ASN A 225 4.00 9.32 -7.46
CA ASN A 225 3.01 8.95 -6.46
C ASN A 225 2.36 10.19 -5.81
N ASP A 226 3.17 11.15 -5.38
CA ASP A 226 2.66 12.38 -4.75
C ASP A 226 1.84 13.22 -5.75
N PHE A 227 2.37 13.45 -6.95
CA PHE A 227 1.69 14.16 -8.03
C PHE A 227 0.36 13.53 -8.42
N SER A 228 0.25 12.20 -8.46
CA SER A 228 -0.95 11.50 -8.89
C SER A 228 -2.18 11.83 -8.05
N ASN A 229 -2.00 12.07 -6.75
CA ASN A 229 -3.11 12.47 -5.88
C ASN A 229 -3.74 13.79 -6.34
N VAL A 230 -2.92 14.74 -6.75
CA VAL A 230 -3.40 16.02 -7.31
C VAL A 230 -3.94 15.82 -8.71
N LEU A 231 -3.23 15.12 -9.60
CA LEU A 231 -3.67 14.82 -10.97
C LEU A 231 -5.11 14.28 -10.99
N TRP A 232 -5.37 13.21 -10.27
CA TRP A 232 -6.69 12.57 -10.24
C TRP A 232 -7.76 13.43 -9.58
N SER A 233 -7.39 14.20 -8.56
CA SER A 233 -8.34 15.09 -7.87
C SER A 233 -8.78 16.26 -8.77
N TYR A 234 -7.97 16.63 -9.74
CA TYR A 234 -8.31 17.62 -10.79
C TYR A 234 -9.04 16.99 -11.98
N GLY A 235 -9.25 15.67 -11.99
CA GLY A 235 -9.91 14.94 -13.09
C GLY A 235 -8.96 14.51 -14.20
N GLY A 236 -7.65 14.70 -14.03
CA GLY A 236 -6.64 14.19 -14.94
C GLY A 236 -6.52 12.67 -14.85
N ALA A 237 -6.07 12.05 -15.94
CA ALA A 237 -5.84 10.62 -16.02
C ALA A 237 -4.57 10.32 -16.82
N TYR A 238 -3.95 9.17 -16.56
CA TYR A 238 -2.80 8.73 -17.34
C TYR A 238 -3.20 8.24 -18.73
N PHE A 239 -4.32 7.50 -18.82
CA PHE A 239 -4.82 6.88 -20.05
C PHE A 239 -6.35 6.96 -20.13
N ASP A 240 -6.91 6.68 -21.31
CA ASP A 240 -8.35 6.75 -21.58
C ASP A 240 -9.19 5.83 -20.67
N HIS A 241 -8.71 4.62 -20.37
CA HIS A 241 -9.45 3.62 -19.61
C HIS A 241 -9.50 3.91 -18.10
N GLY A 242 -8.93 5.02 -17.65
CA GLY A 242 -9.07 5.52 -16.28
C GLY A 242 -8.73 4.50 -15.20
N LYS A 243 -9.62 4.36 -14.21
CA LYS A 243 -9.42 3.49 -13.04
C LYS A 243 -9.34 2.00 -13.35
N GLU A 244 -9.94 1.52 -14.44
CA GLU A 244 -9.92 0.11 -14.82
C GLU A 244 -8.51 -0.37 -15.17
N VAL A 245 -7.71 0.49 -15.84
CA VAL A 245 -6.30 0.21 -16.11
C VAL A 245 -5.50 0.03 -14.80
N GLY A 246 -5.89 0.72 -13.74
CA GLY A 246 -5.26 0.54 -12.42
C GLY A 246 -5.78 -0.69 -11.67
N ARG A 247 -7.08 -1.00 -11.81
CA ARG A 247 -7.72 -2.09 -11.07
C ARG A 247 -7.31 -3.47 -11.58
N LEU A 248 -7.68 -3.83 -12.78
CA LEU A 248 -7.36 -5.13 -13.38
C LEU A 248 -6.12 -5.08 -14.28
N GLY A 249 -5.77 -3.90 -14.76
CA GLY A 249 -4.69 -3.72 -15.71
C GLY A 249 -5.12 -3.89 -17.17
N ALA A 250 -4.22 -3.50 -18.06
CA ALA A 250 -4.40 -3.66 -19.49
C ALA A 250 -3.07 -3.94 -20.18
N ARG A 251 -3.08 -4.73 -21.27
CA ARG A 251 -1.90 -4.88 -22.13
C ARG A 251 -1.72 -3.67 -23.06
N ASP A 252 -2.84 -3.09 -23.49
CA ASP A 252 -2.92 -1.83 -24.22
C ASP A 252 -3.78 -0.84 -23.43
N PRO A 253 -3.19 0.22 -22.85
CA PRO A 253 -3.92 1.20 -22.07
C PRO A 253 -4.64 2.26 -22.91
N GLY A 254 -4.47 2.25 -24.23
CA GLY A 254 -4.89 3.34 -25.11
C GLY A 254 -3.96 4.56 -25.02
N PRO A 255 -4.38 5.69 -25.64
CA PRO A 255 -3.56 6.90 -25.69
C PRO A 255 -3.37 7.54 -24.30
N CYS A 256 -2.19 8.12 -24.09
CA CYS A 256 -1.89 8.92 -22.90
C CYS A 256 -2.73 10.21 -22.87
N ARG A 257 -3.24 10.59 -21.68
CA ARG A 257 -4.13 11.75 -21.45
C ARG A 257 -3.51 12.85 -20.60
N LEU A 258 -2.21 12.81 -20.41
CA LEU A 258 -1.53 13.79 -19.57
C LEU A 258 -1.44 15.19 -20.16
N ASP A 259 -1.81 15.39 -21.42
CA ASP A 259 -1.95 16.71 -22.06
C ASP A 259 -3.38 17.30 -22.00
N SER A 260 -4.32 16.61 -21.34
CA SER A 260 -5.68 17.13 -21.15
C SER A 260 -5.67 18.41 -20.29
N GLU A 261 -6.68 19.27 -20.47
CA GLU A 261 -6.83 20.51 -19.66
C GLU A 261 -6.83 20.19 -18.15
N ALA A 262 -7.52 19.13 -17.73
CA ALA A 262 -7.58 18.69 -16.35
C ALA A 262 -6.19 18.26 -15.81
N ALA A 263 -5.41 17.53 -16.61
CA ALA A 263 -4.08 17.10 -16.23
C ALA A 263 -3.09 18.29 -16.14
N ILE A 264 -3.19 19.24 -17.08
CA ILE A 264 -2.39 20.48 -17.07
C ILE A 264 -2.75 21.31 -15.84
N ALA A 265 -4.04 21.51 -15.53
CA ALA A 265 -4.49 22.26 -14.36
C ALA A 265 -3.98 21.60 -13.05
N GLY A 266 -4.00 20.26 -12.96
CA GLY A 266 -3.40 19.53 -11.84
C GLY A 266 -1.89 19.77 -11.71
N ALA A 267 -1.16 19.79 -12.81
CA ALA A 267 0.28 20.07 -12.84
C ALA A 267 0.60 21.52 -12.45
N GLU A 268 -0.19 22.49 -12.90
CA GLU A 268 -0.07 23.88 -12.52
C GLU A 268 -0.28 24.09 -11.03
N PHE A 269 -1.32 23.46 -10.47
CA PHE A 269 -1.56 23.50 -9.03
C PHE A 269 -0.42 22.83 -8.25
N TYR A 270 0.03 21.63 -8.67
CA TYR A 270 1.12 20.92 -8.01
C TYR A 270 2.41 21.74 -8.01
N ASN A 271 2.76 22.38 -9.13
CA ASN A 271 3.92 23.27 -9.21
C ASN A 271 3.78 24.45 -8.26
N ARG A 272 2.59 25.06 -8.15
CA ARG A 272 2.29 26.14 -7.19
C ARG A 272 2.38 25.63 -5.75
N LEU A 273 1.88 24.43 -5.44
CA LEU A 273 1.95 23.83 -4.12
C LEU A 273 3.40 23.62 -3.67
N LEU A 274 4.25 23.11 -4.57
CA LEU A 274 5.68 22.90 -4.28
C LEU A 274 6.46 24.21 -4.11
N SER A 275 5.96 25.35 -4.62
CA SER A 275 6.63 26.66 -4.43
C SER A 275 6.56 27.16 -2.99
N ILE A 276 5.60 26.68 -2.19
CA ILE A 276 5.45 27.05 -0.77
C ILE A 276 5.85 25.93 0.20
N ALA A 277 6.10 24.73 -0.31
CA ALA A 277 6.59 23.60 0.47
C ALA A 277 8.05 23.81 0.90
N ASP A 278 8.50 22.98 1.83
CA ASP A 278 9.92 22.94 2.17
C ASP A 278 10.76 22.71 0.90
N PRO A 279 11.73 23.58 0.57
CA PRO A 279 12.55 23.44 -0.63
C PRO A 279 13.32 22.10 -0.71
N ALA A 280 13.62 21.48 0.45
CA ALA A 280 14.25 20.18 0.52
C ALA A 280 13.33 19.05 0.02
N SER A 281 12.04 19.29 -0.16
CA SER A 281 11.09 18.34 -0.80
C SER A 281 11.64 17.79 -2.13
N LYS A 282 12.35 18.59 -2.90
CA LYS A 282 12.97 18.17 -4.18
C LYS A 282 14.08 17.12 -4.03
N THR A 283 14.50 16.83 -2.79
CA THR A 283 15.47 15.78 -2.48
C THR A 283 14.87 14.60 -1.72
N TRP A 284 13.59 14.68 -1.34
CA TRP A 284 12.90 13.70 -0.52
C TRP A 284 12.04 12.74 -1.35
N ASP A 285 12.13 11.49 -0.99
CA ASP A 285 11.14 10.44 -1.22
C ASP A 285 10.22 10.33 0.00
N TRP A 286 9.48 9.22 0.14
CA TRP A 286 8.59 8.96 1.28
C TRP A 286 9.32 8.92 2.63
N ASP A 287 10.54 8.36 2.69
CA ASP A 287 11.35 8.30 3.91
C ASP A 287 11.84 9.69 4.30
N GLY A 288 12.30 10.47 3.33
CA GLY A 288 12.74 11.85 3.53
C GLY A 288 11.64 12.76 4.09
N VAL A 289 10.43 12.68 3.53
CA VAL A 289 9.27 13.42 4.04
C VAL A 289 8.90 12.94 5.45
N GLY A 290 8.85 11.61 5.68
CA GLY A 290 8.56 11.05 7.00
C GLY A 290 9.58 11.47 8.06
N ALA A 291 10.86 11.47 7.72
CA ALA A 291 11.93 11.93 8.62
C ALA A 291 11.80 13.43 8.95
N ALA A 292 11.54 14.26 7.96
CA ALA A 292 11.35 15.71 8.15
C ALA A 292 10.12 16.01 9.02
N PHE A 293 9.02 15.27 8.83
CA PHE A 293 7.81 15.40 9.63
C PHE A 293 8.06 15.00 11.09
N ARG A 294 8.68 13.84 11.34
CA ARG A 294 9.04 13.38 12.69
C ARG A 294 10.03 14.31 13.40
N ALA A 295 10.93 14.94 12.65
CA ALA A 295 11.85 15.95 13.19
C ALA A 295 11.14 17.27 13.56
N GLY A 296 9.81 17.38 13.39
CA GLY A 296 9.05 18.60 13.70
C GLY A 296 9.28 19.74 12.70
N ARG A 297 9.84 19.43 11.53
CA ARG A 297 10.13 20.43 10.51
C ARG A 297 8.88 20.88 9.75
N LEU A 298 7.87 20.00 9.64
CA LEU A 298 6.65 20.18 8.87
C LEU A 298 5.41 20.21 9.77
N ALA A 299 4.42 21.06 9.46
CA ALA A 299 3.12 21.03 10.11
C ALA A 299 2.25 19.89 9.56
N MET A 300 2.37 19.56 8.27
CA MET A 300 1.61 18.52 7.60
C MET A 300 2.33 18.02 6.33
N CYS A 301 1.92 16.85 5.83
CA CYS A 301 2.39 16.29 4.57
C CYS A 301 1.44 15.22 4.05
N PRO A 302 1.35 14.98 2.72
CA PRO A 302 0.90 13.72 2.16
C PRO A 302 1.99 12.67 2.37
N ASN A 303 1.64 11.51 2.95
CA ASN A 303 2.59 10.40 3.02
C ASN A 303 1.86 9.07 3.25
N TRP A 304 2.59 7.96 3.14
CA TRP A 304 2.08 6.63 3.38
C TRP A 304 1.65 6.45 4.84
N HIS A 305 0.48 5.89 5.05
CA HIS A 305 -0.11 5.73 6.38
C HIS A 305 0.71 4.82 7.31
N GLU A 306 1.52 3.94 6.76
CA GLU A 306 2.39 3.02 7.48
C GLU A 306 3.44 3.70 8.37
N PHE A 307 3.73 4.96 8.10
CA PHE A 307 4.57 5.76 9.01
C PHE A 307 3.92 6.05 10.36
N ALA A 308 2.64 5.66 10.58
CA ALA A 308 1.91 5.97 11.82
C ALA A 308 2.63 5.44 13.07
N ALA A 309 3.11 4.18 13.04
CA ALA A 309 3.82 3.62 14.20
C ALA A 309 5.11 4.37 14.50
N SER A 310 5.91 4.70 13.49
CA SER A 310 7.15 5.47 13.66
C SER A 310 6.88 6.92 14.06
N ASN A 311 5.79 7.51 13.56
CA ASN A 311 5.36 8.85 13.98
C ASN A 311 4.96 8.84 15.46
N GLU A 312 4.20 7.83 15.91
CA GLU A 312 3.79 7.72 17.32
C GLU A 312 4.96 7.49 18.28
N GLN A 313 6.01 6.78 17.84
CA GLN A 313 7.24 6.62 18.63
C GLN A 313 7.95 7.95 18.90
N VAL A 314 7.96 8.87 17.94
CA VAL A 314 8.70 10.14 18.03
C VAL A 314 7.82 11.31 18.48
N LEU A 315 6.55 11.31 18.08
CA LEU A 315 5.57 12.36 18.32
C LEU A 315 4.30 11.79 18.99
N PRO A 316 4.41 11.15 20.18
CA PRO A 316 3.32 10.42 20.81
C PRO A 316 2.10 11.32 21.02
N GLY A 317 0.94 10.91 20.47
CA GLY A 317 -0.32 11.62 20.57
C GLY A 317 -0.37 12.99 19.85
N LYS A 318 0.62 13.31 19.00
CA LYS A 318 0.70 14.62 18.31
C LYS A 318 0.35 14.57 16.84
N VAL A 319 0.12 13.39 16.27
CA VAL A 319 -0.14 13.24 14.84
C VAL A 319 -1.58 12.84 14.59
N GLY A 320 -2.25 13.58 13.73
CA GLY A 320 -3.57 13.25 13.21
C GLY A 320 -3.48 12.76 11.77
N TYR A 321 -4.49 12.01 11.34
CA TYR A 321 -4.56 11.37 10.04
C TYR A 321 -5.93 11.61 9.41
N ALA A 322 -5.95 12.00 8.14
CA ALA A 322 -7.16 12.26 7.38
C ALA A 322 -6.97 11.81 5.92
N VAL A 323 -8.05 11.62 5.18
CA VAL A 323 -7.97 11.47 3.73
C VAL A 323 -7.39 12.74 3.12
N LEU A 324 -6.74 12.61 1.97
CA LEU A 324 -6.20 13.75 1.23
C LEU A 324 -7.30 14.73 0.83
N PRO A 325 -6.95 16.01 0.62
CA PRO A 325 -7.92 17.02 0.21
C PRO A 325 -8.58 16.70 -1.13
N LYS A 326 -9.80 17.17 -1.31
CA LYS A 326 -10.50 17.08 -2.61
C LYS A 326 -10.01 18.15 -3.58
N GLY A 327 -9.96 17.80 -4.85
CA GLY A 327 -9.81 18.75 -5.94
C GLY A 327 -11.16 19.21 -6.50
N PRO A 328 -11.14 19.91 -7.63
CA PRO A 328 -12.37 20.34 -8.29
C PRO A 328 -13.29 19.20 -8.72
N VAL A 329 -12.74 18.01 -8.99
CA VAL A 329 -13.46 16.86 -9.54
C VAL A 329 -13.64 15.73 -8.54
N ALA A 330 -12.59 15.38 -7.79
CA ALA A 330 -12.58 14.20 -6.92
C ALA A 330 -11.69 14.36 -5.69
N THR A 331 -11.80 13.42 -4.77
CA THR A 331 -10.76 13.11 -3.78
C THR A 331 -10.00 11.90 -4.29
N ALA A 332 -8.67 11.93 -4.23
CA ALA A 332 -7.86 10.79 -4.64
C ALA A 332 -6.76 10.51 -3.61
N ASN A 333 -6.65 9.25 -3.23
CA ASN A 333 -5.62 8.77 -2.31
C ASN A 333 -4.88 7.62 -2.99
N MET A 334 -3.60 7.79 -3.25
CA MET A 334 -2.77 6.77 -3.89
C MET A 334 -2.78 5.48 -3.09
N TYR A 335 -3.17 4.40 -3.74
CA TYR A 335 -3.06 3.04 -3.23
C TYR A 335 -1.73 2.43 -3.68
N GLY A 336 -0.93 2.01 -2.72
CA GLY A 336 0.38 1.39 -2.93
C GLY A 336 0.40 -0.11 -2.60
N GLY A 337 -0.77 -0.73 -2.48
CA GLY A 337 -0.87 -2.13 -2.05
C GLY A 337 -0.09 -3.11 -2.92
N THR A 338 0.44 -4.12 -2.26
CA THR A 338 1.36 -5.09 -2.84
C THR A 338 0.89 -6.51 -2.55
N GLY A 339 1.22 -7.41 -3.46
CA GLY A 339 1.03 -8.84 -3.28
C GLY A 339 2.35 -9.60 -3.12
N VAL A 340 2.23 -10.85 -2.71
CA VAL A 340 3.31 -11.84 -2.77
C VAL A 340 2.95 -12.91 -3.79
N GLY A 341 3.89 -13.22 -4.68
CA GLY A 341 3.74 -14.21 -5.75
C GLY A 341 4.81 -15.28 -5.70
N ILE A 342 4.70 -16.26 -6.59
CA ILE A 342 5.64 -17.37 -6.73
C ILE A 342 6.26 -17.31 -8.13
N SER A 343 7.59 -17.41 -8.23
CA SER A 343 8.29 -17.49 -9.51
C SER A 343 7.85 -18.72 -10.30
N ALA A 344 7.52 -18.56 -11.57
CA ALA A 344 7.18 -19.67 -12.46
C ALA A 344 8.35 -20.62 -12.70
N ASN A 345 9.60 -20.15 -12.50
CA ASN A 345 10.82 -20.95 -12.62
C ASN A 345 11.06 -21.88 -11.43
N THR A 346 10.25 -21.77 -10.35
CA THR A 346 10.36 -22.57 -9.13
C THR A 346 10.07 -24.03 -9.41
N MET A 347 10.92 -24.94 -8.88
CA MET A 347 10.70 -26.39 -9.00
C MET A 347 9.42 -26.83 -8.27
N PRO A 348 8.75 -27.92 -8.71
CA PRO A 348 7.45 -28.32 -8.14
C PRO A 348 7.41 -28.42 -6.60
N ASN A 349 8.42 -29.04 -5.99
CA ASN A 349 8.48 -29.20 -4.52
C ASN A 349 8.68 -27.84 -3.81
N GLU A 350 9.54 -26.98 -4.35
CA GLU A 350 9.74 -25.63 -3.81
C GLU A 350 8.49 -24.77 -4.01
N ARG A 351 7.76 -24.99 -5.12
CA ARG A 351 6.51 -24.27 -5.41
C ARG A 351 5.44 -24.58 -4.37
N GLY A 352 5.31 -25.84 -3.95
CA GLY A 352 4.43 -26.22 -2.85
C GLY A 352 4.85 -25.58 -1.53
N ALA A 353 6.15 -25.59 -1.20
CA ALA A 353 6.67 -24.93 -0.01
C ALA A 353 6.41 -23.39 -0.03
N ALA A 354 6.59 -22.77 -1.19
CA ALA A 354 6.29 -21.34 -1.38
C ALA A 354 4.79 -21.04 -1.21
N TRP A 355 3.92 -21.94 -1.68
CA TRP A 355 2.47 -21.81 -1.45
C TRP A 355 2.12 -21.83 0.03
N LEU A 356 2.71 -22.76 0.82
CA LEU A 356 2.52 -22.78 2.27
C LEU A 356 2.90 -21.43 2.90
N PHE A 357 4.00 -20.83 2.44
CA PHE A 357 4.39 -19.52 2.93
C PHE A 357 3.38 -18.43 2.55
N LEU A 358 2.87 -18.41 1.32
CA LEU A 358 1.85 -17.44 0.90
C LEU A 358 0.57 -17.57 1.74
N VAL A 359 0.08 -18.80 1.93
CA VAL A 359 -1.13 -19.08 2.74
C VAL A 359 -0.93 -18.59 4.18
N TRP A 360 0.23 -18.88 4.77
CA TRP A 360 0.56 -18.43 6.12
C TRP A 360 0.73 -16.91 6.18
N ALA A 361 1.53 -16.32 5.29
CA ALA A 361 1.85 -14.90 5.30
C ALA A 361 0.61 -14.01 5.14
N THR A 362 -0.38 -14.49 4.40
CA THR A 362 -1.65 -13.78 4.17
C THR A 362 -2.80 -14.28 5.03
N SER A 363 -2.55 -15.18 5.98
CA SER A 363 -3.59 -15.65 6.92
C SER A 363 -4.04 -14.52 7.86
N PRO A 364 -5.29 -14.56 8.35
CA PRO A 364 -5.78 -13.57 9.32
C PRO A 364 -4.89 -13.43 10.56
N GLU A 365 -4.37 -14.55 11.07
CA GLU A 365 -3.51 -14.60 12.24
C GLU A 365 -2.18 -13.87 12.00
N THR A 366 -1.54 -14.13 10.85
CA THR A 366 -0.27 -13.47 10.49
C THR A 366 -0.48 -12.00 10.21
N GLN A 367 -1.56 -11.62 9.51
CA GLN A 367 -1.88 -10.21 9.26
C GLN A 367 -2.17 -9.45 10.56
N LEU A 368 -2.85 -10.09 11.53
CA LEU A 368 -3.03 -9.52 12.87
C LEU A 368 -1.70 -9.36 13.61
N ALA A 369 -0.82 -10.37 13.55
CA ALA A 369 0.50 -10.29 14.17
C ALA A 369 1.35 -9.17 13.56
N ASN A 370 1.29 -9.00 12.23
CA ASN A 370 1.98 -7.92 11.53
C ASN A 370 1.40 -6.55 11.91
N LEU A 371 0.07 -6.42 12.00
CA LEU A 371 -0.61 -5.20 12.45
C LEU A 371 -0.16 -4.77 13.86
N LYS A 372 0.13 -5.73 14.74
CA LYS A 372 0.60 -5.51 16.11
C LYS A 372 2.11 -5.35 16.22
N SER A 373 2.85 -5.60 15.14
CA SER A 373 4.32 -5.64 15.19
C SER A 373 4.91 -4.28 15.57
N LYS A 374 5.91 -4.31 16.45
CA LYS A 374 6.72 -3.13 16.78
C LYS A 374 7.91 -2.95 15.85
N ALA A 375 8.26 -3.97 15.07
CA ALA A 375 9.35 -3.92 14.09
C ALA A 375 8.95 -3.14 12.82
N GLY A 376 7.66 -2.97 12.62
CA GLY A 376 7.02 -2.31 11.49
C GLY A 376 5.52 -2.52 11.62
N GLY A 377 4.76 -2.32 10.56
CA GLY A 377 3.33 -2.58 10.58
C GLY A 377 2.85 -2.96 9.19
N GLY A 378 2.12 -4.05 9.09
CA GLY A 378 1.41 -4.42 7.87
C GLY A 378 -0.04 -3.94 7.95
N THR A 379 -0.57 -3.53 6.82
CA THR A 379 -1.99 -3.18 6.69
C THR A 379 -2.77 -4.40 6.27
N PRO A 380 -3.72 -4.88 7.08
CA PRO A 380 -4.47 -6.07 6.72
C PRO A 380 -5.21 -5.93 5.39
N THR A 381 -5.15 -6.98 4.59
CA THR A 381 -5.81 -7.06 3.28
C THR A 381 -7.04 -7.96 3.28
N ARG A 382 -7.37 -8.55 4.46
CA ARG A 382 -8.52 -9.41 4.66
C ARG A 382 -9.61 -8.74 5.47
N THR A 383 -10.84 -8.90 5.05
CA THR A 383 -12.03 -8.37 5.72
C THR A 383 -12.16 -8.96 7.13
N SER A 384 -11.94 -10.27 7.30
CA SER A 384 -12.04 -10.96 8.58
C SER A 384 -11.14 -10.40 9.67
N VAL A 385 -9.96 -9.85 9.32
CA VAL A 385 -9.05 -9.23 10.31
C VAL A 385 -9.69 -7.98 10.94
N TYR A 386 -10.37 -7.16 10.16
CA TYR A 386 -11.07 -5.96 10.67
C TYR A 386 -12.31 -6.32 11.50
N GLU A 387 -12.81 -7.56 11.37
CA GLU A 387 -13.93 -8.06 12.17
C GLU A 387 -13.50 -8.56 13.56
N LEU A 388 -12.20 -8.78 13.79
CA LEU A 388 -11.70 -9.26 15.08
C LEU A 388 -12.03 -8.29 16.21
N PRO A 389 -12.49 -8.79 17.40
CA PRO A 389 -12.89 -7.93 18.51
C PRO A 389 -11.80 -6.95 18.97
N GLU A 390 -10.54 -7.40 18.96
CA GLU A 390 -9.41 -6.55 19.36
C GLU A 390 -9.09 -5.45 18.34
N VAL A 391 -9.26 -5.72 17.03
CA VAL A 391 -9.09 -4.71 15.97
C VAL A 391 -10.21 -3.69 16.04
N ARG A 392 -11.47 -4.14 16.20
CA ARG A 392 -12.62 -3.25 16.42
C ARG A 392 -12.50 -2.42 17.71
N ALA A 393 -11.91 -2.99 18.75
CA ALA A 393 -11.63 -2.24 19.99
C ALA A 393 -10.54 -1.19 19.77
N ALA A 394 -9.49 -1.53 19.01
CA ALA A 394 -8.41 -0.60 18.67
C ALA A 394 -8.88 0.55 17.78
N GLU A 395 -9.90 0.37 16.95
CA GLU A 395 -10.53 1.47 16.20
C GLU A 395 -11.13 2.55 17.12
N LYS A 396 -11.64 2.15 18.30
CA LYS A 396 -12.19 3.06 19.31
C LYS A 396 -11.11 3.64 20.22
N ARG A 397 -9.95 2.98 20.35
CA ARG A 397 -8.80 3.38 21.17
C ARG A 397 -7.51 3.14 20.40
N PRO A 398 -7.23 3.90 19.34
CA PRO A 398 -6.11 3.63 18.42
C PRO A 398 -4.72 3.60 19.08
N SER A 399 -4.53 4.31 20.21
CA SER A 399 -3.27 4.32 20.95
C SER A 399 -2.85 2.94 21.48
N SER A 400 -3.78 2.00 21.62
CA SER A 400 -3.47 0.61 22.01
C SER A 400 -2.81 -0.20 20.90
N MET A 401 -2.93 0.26 19.64
CA MET A 401 -2.38 -0.38 18.44
C MET A 401 -2.02 0.72 17.43
N PRO A 402 -0.79 1.28 17.48
CA PRO A 402 -0.42 2.47 16.69
C PRO A 402 -0.70 2.39 15.19
N ASN A 403 -0.59 1.20 14.58
CA ASN A 403 -0.91 1.02 13.16
C ASN A 403 -2.42 1.19 12.85
N MET A 404 -3.28 1.20 13.87
CA MET A 404 -4.72 1.47 13.73
C MET A 404 -5.09 2.95 13.83
N LEU A 405 -4.14 3.83 14.16
CA LEU A 405 -4.37 5.29 14.21
C LEU A 405 -4.89 5.84 12.87
N THR A 406 -4.52 5.20 11.77
CA THR A 406 -4.90 5.61 10.41
C THR A 406 -6.15 4.92 9.87
N ALA A 407 -6.70 3.94 10.57
CA ALA A 407 -7.74 3.03 10.05
C ALA A 407 -8.98 3.77 9.51
N ALA A 408 -9.43 4.83 10.17
CA ALA A 408 -10.58 5.61 9.73
C ALA A 408 -10.31 6.35 8.40
N ALA A 409 -9.13 6.97 8.27
CA ALA A 409 -8.73 7.67 7.05
C ALA A 409 -8.50 6.69 5.89
N VAL A 410 -7.84 5.57 6.17
CA VAL A 410 -7.54 4.55 5.16
C VAL A 410 -8.80 3.90 4.61
N ARG A 411 -9.77 3.54 5.47
CA ARG A 411 -11.06 3.01 4.99
C ARG A 411 -11.83 3.99 4.12
N GLN A 412 -11.80 5.29 4.46
CA GLN A 412 -12.38 6.31 3.60
C GLN A 412 -11.63 6.43 2.27
N ALA A 413 -10.29 6.28 2.27
CA ALA A 413 -9.46 6.35 1.07
C ALA A 413 -9.70 5.17 0.11
N TRP A 414 -10.12 4.00 0.61
CA TRP A 414 -10.37 2.80 -0.20
C TRP A 414 -11.75 2.75 -0.85
N THR A 415 -12.61 3.73 -0.61
CA THR A 415 -13.89 3.75 -1.33
C THR A 415 -13.64 3.94 -2.83
N PRO A 416 -14.51 3.39 -3.71
CA PRO A 416 -14.34 3.47 -5.17
C PRO A 416 -14.16 4.91 -5.70
N GLU A 417 -14.75 5.88 -5.01
CA GLU A 417 -14.69 7.29 -5.39
C GLU A 417 -13.35 7.94 -5.05
N ARG A 418 -12.67 7.45 -4.00
CA ARG A 418 -11.48 8.10 -3.42
C ARG A 418 -10.17 7.36 -3.65
N ILE A 419 -10.22 6.08 -4.01
CA ILE A 419 -9.01 5.30 -4.28
C ILE A 419 -8.36 5.74 -5.58
N GLY A 420 -7.06 6.04 -5.54
CA GLY A 420 -6.22 6.32 -6.69
C GLY A 420 -5.37 5.09 -7.05
N LEU A 421 -5.51 4.60 -8.27
CA LEU A 421 -4.79 3.41 -8.75
C LEU A 421 -3.87 3.80 -9.92
N ARG A 422 -2.59 3.47 -9.80
CA ARG A 422 -1.60 3.63 -10.87
C ARG A 422 -1.97 2.75 -12.08
N PRO A 423 -1.58 3.12 -13.31
CA PRO A 423 -1.78 2.25 -14.45
C PRO A 423 -1.01 0.93 -14.30
N LYS A 424 -1.73 -0.19 -14.32
CA LYS A 424 -1.16 -1.54 -14.25
C LYS A 424 -0.98 -2.10 -15.67
N ILE A 425 0.14 -1.73 -16.27
CA ILE A 425 0.47 -2.04 -17.68
C ILE A 425 1.90 -2.59 -17.79
N PRO A 426 2.19 -3.44 -18.77
CA PRO A 426 3.53 -4.05 -18.89
C PRO A 426 4.68 -3.04 -19.01
N MET A 427 4.46 -1.91 -19.70
CA MET A 427 5.48 -0.88 -19.95
C MET A 427 5.52 0.21 -18.84
N TRP A 428 4.88 -0.02 -17.68
CA TRP A 428 4.76 1.03 -16.66
C TRP A 428 6.11 1.56 -16.16
N ASN A 429 7.12 0.71 -15.98
CA ASN A 429 8.44 1.13 -15.48
C ASN A 429 9.08 2.22 -16.35
N GLU A 430 8.98 2.08 -17.68
CA GLU A 430 9.50 3.07 -18.62
C GLU A 430 8.61 4.34 -18.63
N CYS A 431 7.29 4.17 -18.63
CA CYS A 431 6.35 5.29 -18.57
C CYS A 431 6.56 6.11 -17.29
N ASN A 432 6.66 5.44 -16.15
CA ASN A 432 6.88 6.07 -14.85
C ASN A 432 8.20 6.87 -14.82
N THR A 433 9.27 6.28 -15.35
CA THR A 433 10.57 6.96 -15.47
C THR A 433 10.46 8.24 -16.32
N ALA A 434 9.75 8.18 -17.45
CA ALA A 434 9.49 9.35 -18.27
C ALA A 434 8.68 10.42 -17.53
N ILE A 435 7.67 10.00 -16.74
CA ILE A 435 6.78 10.88 -15.98
C ILE A 435 7.58 11.61 -14.89
N PHE A 436 8.21 10.90 -13.95
CA PHE A 436 8.85 11.57 -12.82
C PHE A 436 10.09 12.38 -13.26
N THR A 437 10.78 11.98 -14.31
CA THR A 437 11.89 12.76 -14.88
C THR A 437 11.40 14.13 -15.39
N GLN A 438 10.31 14.12 -16.14
CA GLN A 438 9.77 15.35 -16.70
C GLN A 438 9.10 16.24 -15.64
N LEU A 439 8.41 15.64 -14.65
CA LEU A 439 7.89 16.37 -13.49
C LEU A 439 9.02 17.05 -12.72
N SER A 440 10.16 16.38 -12.54
CA SER A 440 11.34 16.98 -11.89
C SER A 440 11.88 18.16 -12.69
N THR A 441 11.89 18.07 -14.02
CA THR A 441 12.27 19.19 -14.91
C THR A 441 11.30 20.38 -14.75
N MET A 442 9.99 20.12 -14.69
CA MET A 442 8.97 21.13 -14.41
C MET A 442 9.20 21.80 -13.05
N LEU A 443 9.42 21.03 -12.00
CA LEU A 443 9.63 21.55 -10.63
C LEU A 443 10.94 22.32 -10.48
N SER A 444 11.93 22.10 -11.36
CA SER A 444 13.15 22.93 -11.41
C SER A 444 12.93 24.30 -12.04
N GLY A 445 11.76 24.50 -12.69
CA GLY A 445 11.45 25.74 -13.44
C GLY A 445 11.99 25.75 -14.87
N ALA A 446 12.59 24.65 -15.35
CA ALA A 446 13.12 24.55 -16.71
C ALA A 446 12.03 24.44 -17.78
N GLU A 447 10.83 23.99 -17.42
CA GLU A 447 9.66 23.92 -18.30
C GLU A 447 8.40 24.42 -17.59
N THR A 448 7.46 24.95 -18.37
CA THR A 448 6.13 25.25 -17.87
C THR A 448 5.34 23.94 -17.63
N PRO A 449 4.37 23.91 -16.69
CA PRO A 449 3.55 22.71 -16.47
C PRO A 449 2.89 22.17 -17.75
N ALA A 450 2.32 23.06 -18.56
CA ALA A 450 1.69 22.67 -19.82
C ALA A 450 2.67 22.01 -20.82
N ASN A 451 3.89 22.54 -20.94
CA ASN A 451 4.90 21.95 -21.81
C ASN A 451 5.42 20.62 -21.25
N ALA A 452 5.65 20.53 -19.96
CA ALA A 452 6.06 19.29 -19.30
C ALA A 452 5.03 18.17 -19.51
N MET A 453 3.74 18.46 -19.33
CA MET A 453 2.66 17.49 -19.54
C MET A 453 2.55 17.01 -21.00
N ARG A 454 2.70 17.89 -21.99
CA ARG A 454 2.77 17.52 -23.42
C ARG A 454 4.03 16.67 -23.72
N SER A 455 5.17 17.02 -23.11
CA SER A 455 6.41 16.27 -23.27
C SER A 455 6.28 14.85 -22.69
N ILE A 456 5.64 14.71 -21.51
CA ILE A 456 5.35 13.40 -20.91
C ILE A 456 4.46 12.58 -21.86
N LYS A 457 3.33 13.14 -22.29
CA LYS A 457 2.42 12.46 -23.23
C LYS A 457 3.16 11.93 -24.44
N SER A 458 3.91 12.78 -25.12
CA SER A 458 4.66 12.38 -26.31
C SER A 458 5.65 11.24 -26.07
N ARG A 459 6.30 11.21 -24.90
CA ARG A 459 7.22 10.12 -24.52
C ARG A 459 6.45 8.83 -24.19
N VAL A 460 5.39 8.93 -23.38
CA VAL A 460 4.57 7.80 -22.99
C VAL A 460 3.90 7.15 -24.20
N ASP A 461 3.32 7.93 -25.12
CA ASP A 461 2.73 7.39 -26.35
C ASP A 461 3.73 6.60 -27.19
N ARG A 462 5.00 7.07 -27.30
CA ARG A 462 6.06 6.32 -28.01
C ARG A 462 6.41 5.02 -27.30
N ILE A 463 6.42 5.01 -25.94
CA ILE A 463 6.69 3.79 -25.17
C ILE A 463 5.55 2.78 -25.38
N VAL A 464 4.30 3.23 -25.27
CA VAL A 464 3.11 2.39 -25.48
C VAL A 464 3.06 1.84 -26.90
N ALA A 465 3.30 2.69 -27.92
CA ALA A 465 3.28 2.29 -29.34
C ALA A 465 4.37 1.23 -29.68
N ARG A 466 5.51 1.24 -28.99
CA ARG A 466 6.55 0.22 -29.17
C ARG A 466 6.12 -1.13 -28.57
N GLY A 467 5.19 -1.12 -27.62
CA GLY A 467 4.75 -2.31 -26.88
C GLY A 467 5.80 -2.81 -25.89
N TRP A 468 5.42 -3.85 -25.15
CA TRP A 468 6.30 -4.53 -24.19
C TRP A 468 6.87 -5.80 -24.82
N VAL A 469 8.21 -5.89 -24.87
CA VAL A 469 8.94 -7.11 -25.23
C VAL A 469 9.50 -7.65 -23.91
N ALA A 470 8.88 -8.74 -23.39
CA ALA A 470 9.31 -9.42 -22.16
C ALA A 470 10.52 -10.32 -22.44
#